data_8deb8cdb574d13f3f8acd239cea7879d
#
_entry.id   8deb8cdb574d13f3f8acd239cea7879d
#
_cell.length_a   1.000
_cell.length_b   1.000
_cell.length_c   1.000
_cell.angle_alpha   90.00
_cell.angle_beta   90.00
_cell.angle_gamma   90.00
#
_symmetry.space_group_name_H-M   'P 1'
#
loop_
_entity.id
_entity.type
_entity.pdbx_description
1 polymer ?
#
loop_
_entity_poly.entity_id
_entity_poly.type
_entity_poly.pdbx_seq_one_letter_code
_entity_poly.pdbx_strand_id
1 'polypeptide(L)'
;MKRLCAIAASLLMFSISVFAQGWETATIYLGVFTPDQMEDLNDSQLGKINTKIEQICSKSGIASGYTPEGFAIYPVFEIYDAETVEGGMQNVYSIKAQMTLFIKQYNGVLVGSVSKTYSGFGKSKNQAIVNAIQNINPQEPAFKRFMDNAKEKIVDYYVTHCGQMIDKAEILSSQEKYDEAIALLMSIPENITCYSNVMAKVSSLYEKMQDKICQQQISEAKVAFAKTDYDEAYAKIGSISATSKCYDEAMKMLPEIQEQQSAQAFAAAQTAFANRNYSEMASAIAKISPNTNVYQQAQALTAQLNEKLSAEEQRDWNFKVRQYKDARNLENQRVSAIKEIAKAYYQNLPNIKYAQIIK
;
A
#
# COMPACT_ATOMS: atom_id res chain seq x y z
N MET A 1 -73.02 51.55 -8.39
CA MET A 1 -71.86 51.25 -9.27
C MET A 1 -70.83 50.46 -8.46
N LYS A 2 -70.92 49.18 -8.51
CA LYS A 2 -70.04 48.19 -9.10
C LYS A 2 -68.54 48.41 -8.78
N ARG A 3 -67.97 47.57 -7.96
CA ARG A 3 -66.74 46.82 -8.30
C ARG A 3 -66.58 45.62 -7.37
N LEU A 4 -66.68 44.44 -7.95
CA LEU A 4 -66.27 43.18 -7.40
C LEU A 4 -64.74 43.22 -7.09
N CYS A 5 -64.38 42.77 -5.92
CA CYS A 5 -62.99 42.29 -5.68
C CYS A 5 -63.02 40.76 -5.48
N ALA A 6 -62.55 40.05 -6.50
CA ALA A 6 -62.31 38.62 -6.44
C ALA A 6 -61.10 38.37 -5.57
N ILE A 7 -61.26 37.64 -4.48
CA ILE A 7 -60.14 37.11 -3.66
C ILE A 7 -59.72 35.82 -4.31
N ALA A 8 -58.58 35.88 -5.01
CA ALA A 8 -57.88 34.70 -5.50
C ALA A 8 -57.13 34.06 -4.33
N ALA A 9 -57.70 32.97 -3.81
CA ALA A 9 -56.96 32.07 -2.88
C ALA A 9 -55.92 31.30 -3.69
N SER A 10 -54.68 31.77 -3.66
CA SER A 10 -53.54 30.98 -4.17
C SER A 10 -53.18 29.89 -3.15
N LEU A 11 -53.60 28.67 -3.42
CA LEU A 11 -53.09 27.47 -2.79
C LEU A 11 -51.60 27.35 -3.12
N LEU A 12 -50.74 27.73 -2.19
CA LEU A 12 -49.35 27.34 -2.19
C LEU A 12 -49.29 25.83 -1.88
N MET A 13 -49.27 25.02 -2.93
CA MET A 13 -48.81 23.63 -2.82
C MET A 13 -47.34 23.68 -2.48
N PHE A 14 -47.00 23.52 -1.20
CA PHE A 14 -45.69 23.10 -0.77
C PHE A 14 -45.49 21.70 -1.31
N SER A 15 -44.91 21.60 -2.49
CA SER A 15 -44.26 20.38 -2.95
C SER A 15 -43.12 20.11 -2.01
N ILE A 16 -43.35 19.23 -1.02
CA ILE A 16 -42.29 18.55 -0.30
C ILE A 16 -41.59 17.70 -1.34
N SER A 17 -40.56 18.28 -1.95
CA SER A 17 -39.54 17.51 -2.65
C SER A 17 -38.88 16.64 -1.56
N VAL A 18 -39.41 15.44 -1.38
CA VAL A 18 -38.64 14.36 -0.78
C VAL A 18 -37.46 14.23 -1.72
N PHE A 19 -36.35 14.86 -1.35
CA PHE A 19 -35.06 14.49 -1.85
C PHE A 19 -34.92 13.03 -1.43
N ALA A 20 -35.32 12.11 -2.30
CA ALA A 20 -34.71 10.81 -2.38
C ALA A 20 -33.25 11.12 -2.67
N GLN A 21 -32.45 11.36 -1.62
CA GLN A 21 -31.00 11.25 -1.68
C GLN A 21 -30.81 9.83 -2.19
N GLY A 22 -30.49 9.73 -3.49
CA GLY A 22 -30.04 8.49 -4.06
C GLY A 22 -28.92 8.03 -3.13
N TRP A 23 -29.15 6.94 -2.47
CA TRP A 23 -28.12 6.21 -1.77
C TRP A 23 -27.13 5.81 -2.86
N GLU A 24 -26.16 6.69 -3.14
CA GLU A 24 -24.97 6.26 -3.85
C GLU A 24 -24.45 5.11 -3.00
N THR A 25 -24.58 3.92 -3.56
CA THR A 25 -24.33 2.66 -2.86
C THR A 25 -22.90 2.71 -2.37
N ALA A 26 -22.72 2.74 -1.05
CA ALA A 26 -21.42 2.74 -0.42
C ALA A 26 -20.58 1.64 -1.10
N THR A 27 -19.40 2.00 -1.59
CA THR A 27 -18.49 1.02 -2.17
C THR A 27 -17.97 0.15 -1.04
N ILE A 28 -18.61 -1.01 -0.85
CA ILE A 28 -18.19 -1.98 0.14
C ILE A 28 -17.14 -2.88 -0.50
N TYR A 29 -16.02 -3.02 0.20
CA TYR A 29 -14.96 -3.96 -0.16
C TYR A 29 -15.12 -5.22 0.69
N LEU A 30 -15.17 -6.39 0.04
CA LEU A 30 -15.14 -7.68 0.70
C LEU A 30 -13.91 -8.46 0.25
N GLY A 31 -13.09 -8.84 1.19
CA GLY A 31 -12.04 -9.83 0.95
C GLY A 31 -12.67 -11.20 0.64
N VAL A 32 -12.05 -11.98 -0.23
CA VAL A 32 -12.36 -13.41 -0.37
C VAL A 32 -11.27 -14.17 0.38
N PHE A 33 -11.64 -14.80 1.48
CA PHE A 33 -10.71 -15.58 2.29
C PHE A 33 -10.99 -17.07 2.03
N THR A 34 -10.20 -17.65 1.13
CA THR A 34 -10.26 -19.08 0.87
C THR A 34 -9.20 -19.76 1.72
N PRO A 35 -9.57 -20.78 2.51
CA PRO A 35 -8.59 -21.60 3.21
C PRO A 35 -7.61 -22.22 2.21
N ASP A 36 -6.32 -22.29 2.56
CA ASP A 36 -5.27 -22.88 1.72
C ASP A 36 -5.57 -24.36 1.37
N GLN A 37 -6.35 -25.02 2.23
CA GLN A 37 -6.80 -26.39 2.03
C GLN A 37 -8.28 -26.52 2.39
N MET A 38 -9.06 -27.06 1.49
CA MET A 38 -10.40 -27.62 1.74
C MET A 38 -10.32 -29.12 1.55
N GLU A 39 -10.95 -29.86 2.44
CA GLU A 39 -11.00 -31.30 2.38
C GLU A 39 -11.52 -31.77 1.00
N ASP A 40 -10.86 -32.73 0.38
CA ASP A 40 -11.21 -33.27 -0.96
C ASP A 40 -10.97 -32.34 -2.18
N LEU A 41 -10.42 -31.14 -2.03
CA LEU A 41 -10.18 -30.23 -3.16
C LEU A 41 -8.68 -30.00 -3.41
N ASN A 42 -8.33 -29.90 -4.70
CA ASN A 42 -6.99 -29.48 -5.11
C ASN A 42 -6.94 -27.98 -5.47
N ASP A 43 -5.72 -27.43 -5.61
CA ASP A 43 -5.47 -26.00 -5.86
C ASP A 43 -6.24 -25.48 -7.09
N SER A 44 -6.32 -26.27 -8.16
CA SER A 44 -7.05 -25.88 -9.38
C SER A 44 -8.56 -25.76 -9.13
N GLN A 45 -9.12 -26.62 -8.28
CA GLN A 45 -10.53 -26.58 -7.89
C GLN A 45 -10.81 -25.41 -6.94
N LEU A 46 -9.90 -25.14 -5.99
CA LEU A 46 -9.96 -23.95 -5.12
C LEU A 46 -9.91 -22.66 -5.94
N GLY A 47 -9.02 -22.56 -6.92
CA GLY A 47 -8.95 -21.41 -7.82
C GLY A 47 -10.24 -21.18 -8.61
N LYS A 48 -10.92 -22.26 -9.03
CA LYS A 48 -12.24 -22.17 -9.70
C LYS A 48 -13.34 -21.67 -8.76
N ILE A 49 -13.35 -22.12 -7.50
CA ILE A 49 -14.30 -21.65 -6.49
C ILE A 49 -14.07 -20.15 -6.24
N ASN A 50 -12.82 -19.72 -6.07
CA ASN A 50 -12.48 -18.31 -5.90
C ASN A 50 -13.01 -17.46 -7.06
N THR A 51 -12.75 -17.88 -8.29
CA THR A 51 -13.27 -17.19 -9.49
C THR A 51 -14.79 -17.06 -9.47
N LYS A 52 -15.52 -18.11 -9.05
CA LYS A 52 -16.98 -18.06 -8.92
C LYS A 52 -17.43 -17.06 -7.85
N ILE A 53 -16.74 -16.99 -6.73
CA ILE A 53 -17.05 -16.05 -5.64
C ILE A 53 -16.79 -14.62 -6.09
N GLU A 54 -15.66 -14.34 -6.74
CA GLU A 54 -15.37 -13.03 -7.31
C GLU A 54 -16.44 -12.58 -8.32
N GLN A 55 -16.93 -13.50 -9.14
CA GLN A 55 -18.04 -13.24 -10.05
C GLN A 55 -19.35 -12.93 -9.30
N ILE A 56 -19.65 -13.62 -8.19
CA ILE A 56 -20.81 -13.32 -7.33
C ILE A 56 -20.68 -11.91 -6.75
N CYS A 57 -19.51 -11.52 -6.22
CA CYS A 57 -19.22 -10.19 -5.70
C CYS A 57 -19.43 -9.12 -6.77
N SER A 58 -18.77 -9.29 -7.92
CA SER A 58 -18.84 -8.34 -9.04
C SER A 58 -20.26 -8.15 -9.57
N LYS A 59 -21.04 -9.23 -9.72
CA LYS A 59 -22.44 -9.15 -10.16
C LYS A 59 -23.36 -8.50 -9.15
N SER A 60 -22.95 -8.46 -7.88
CA SER A 60 -23.68 -7.78 -6.81
C SER A 60 -23.19 -6.34 -6.58
N GLY A 61 -22.27 -5.83 -7.41
CA GLY A 61 -21.71 -4.49 -7.28
C GLY A 61 -20.87 -4.31 -6.00
N ILE A 62 -20.25 -5.38 -5.53
CA ILE A 62 -19.29 -5.37 -4.43
C ILE A 62 -17.90 -5.46 -5.02
N ALA A 63 -17.01 -4.54 -4.63
CA ALA A 63 -15.61 -4.63 -5.02
C ALA A 63 -14.91 -5.73 -4.21
N SER A 64 -14.18 -6.61 -4.89
CA SER A 64 -13.28 -7.52 -4.21
C SER A 64 -12.04 -6.74 -3.78
N GLY A 65 -11.72 -6.78 -2.50
CA GLY A 65 -10.55 -6.09 -1.94
C GLY A 65 -10.32 -6.53 -0.51
N TYR A 66 -9.05 -6.68 -0.16
CA TYR A 66 -8.66 -7.04 1.20
C TYR A 66 -8.60 -5.79 2.06
N THR A 67 -9.35 -5.78 3.16
CA THR A 67 -9.21 -4.81 4.24
C THR A 67 -8.88 -5.59 5.52
N PRO A 68 -7.73 -5.38 6.16
CA PRO A 68 -7.27 -6.20 7.29
C PRO A 68 -8.27 -6.34 8.43
N GLU A 69 -9.01 -5.27 8.71
CA GLU A 69 -10.01 -5.21 9.81
C GLU A 69 -11.46 -5.21 9.29
N GLY A 70 -11.65 -5.41 7.97
CA GLY A 70 -12.96 -5.35 7.33
C GLY A 70 -13.69 -6.69 7.34
N PHE A 71 -14.75 -6.76 6.51
CA PHE A 71 -15.52 -7.96 6.28
C PHE A 71 -14.96 -8.76 5.12
N ALA A 72 -15.05 -10.08 5.21
CA ALA A 72 -14.62 -11.00 4.18
C ALA A 72 -15.64 -12.12 3.96
N ILE A 73 -15.60 -12.68 2.75
CA ILE A 73 -16.35 -13.88 2.40
C ILE A 73 -15.48 -15.09 2.68
N TYR A 74 -16.03 -16.03 3.44
CA TYR A 74 -15.41 -17.29 3.77
C TYR A 74 -16.25 -18.41 3.11
N PRO A 75 -15.76 -18.99 2.00
CA PRO A 75 -16.41 -20.11 1.37
C PRO A 75 -16.13 -21.41 2.13
N VAL A 76 -17.12 -22.26 2.15
CA VAL A 76 -17.00 -23.67 2.53
C VAL A 76 -17.62 -24.48 1.41
N PHE A 77 -16.88 -25.42 0.86
CA PHE A 77 -17.37 -26.33 -0.16
C PHE A 77 -17.20 -27.76 0.34
N GLU A 78 -18.30 -28.43 0.62
CA GLU A 78 -18.35 -29.76 1.24
C GLU A 78 -19.01 -30.76 0.31
N ILE A 79 -18.32 -31.86 0.06
CA ILE A 79 -18.86 -32.98 -0.71
C ILE A 79 -19.47 -33.98 0.27
N TYR A 80 -20.79 -34.07 0.28
CA TYR A 80 -21.50 -34.93 1.24
C TYR A 80 -22.06 -36.22 0.60
N ASP A 81 -22.04 -36.37 -0.71
CA ASP A 81 -22.50 -37.55 -1.42
C ASP A 81 -21.63 -37.78 -2.67
N ALA A 82 -21.06 -38.95 -2.76
CA ALA A 82 -20.24 -39.37 -3.91
C ALA A 82 -20.50 -40.80 -4.24
N GLU A 83 -21.16 -41.03 -5.36
CA GLU A 83 -21.56 -42.36 -5.86
C GLU A 83 -20.88 -42.68 -7.19
N THR A 84 -20.58 -43.95 -7.40
CA THR A 84 -20.19 -44.46 -8.70
C THR A 84 -21.37 -45.22 -9.30
N VAL A 85 -21.89 -44.72 -10.41
CA VAL A 85 -22.96 -45.39 -11.16
C VAL A 85 -22.30 -46.25 -12.20
N GLU A 86 -22.45 -47.55 -12.05
CA GLU A 86 -21.96 -48.54 -13.03
C GLU A 86 -22.86 -48.49 -14.28
N GLY A 87 -22.34 -47.87 -15.33
CA GLY A 87 -22.97 -47.90 -16.67
C GLY A 87 -22.37 -49.02 -17.51
N GLY A 88 -23.16 -49.73 -18.28
CA GLY A 88 -22.73 -50.92 -18.99
C GLY A 88 -21.53 -50.78 -19.94
N MET A 89 -21.06 -49.58 -20.27
CA MET A 89 -19.84 -49.34 -21.03
C MET A 89 -18.82 -48.44 -20.32
N GLN A 90 -19.22 -47.59 -19.37
CA GLN A 90 -18.34 -46.71 -18.59
C GLN A 90 -18.95 -46.37 -17.24
N ASN A 91 -18.12 -46.33 -16.18
CA ASN A 91 -18.54 -45.87 -14.88
C ASN A 91 -18.68 -44.35 -14.90
N VAL A 92 -19.75 -43.83 -14.29
CA VAL A 92 -20.01 -42.40 -14.11
C VAL A 92 -19.95 -42.08 -12.62
N TYR A 93 -19.09 -41.14 -12.28
CA TYR A 93 -19.05 -40.59 -10.93
C TYR A 93 -20.08 -39.48 -10.78
N SER A 94 -20.93 -39.59 -9.77
CA SER A 94 -21.89 -38.56 -9.36
C SER A 94 -21.50 -38.01 -8.02
N ILE A 95 -21.46 -36.70 -7.87
CA ILE A 95 -21.25 -36.03 -6.58
C ILE A 95 -22.35 -35.02 -6.29
N LYS A 96 -22.68 -34.88 -5.02
CA LYS A 96 -23.45 -33.76 -4.50
C LYS A 96 -22.57 -32.98 -3.50
N ALA A 97 -22.44 -31.67 -3.71
CA ALA A 97 -21.67 -30.79 -2.87
C ALA A 97 -22.49 -29.58 -2.45
N GLN A 98 -22.24 -29.12 -1.27
CA GLN A 98 -22.84 -27.88 -0.76
C GLN A 98 -21.77 -26.78 -0.72
N MET A 99 -22.06 -25.63 -1.35
CA MET A 99 -21.29 -24.41 -1.16
C MET A 99 -22.02 -23.51 -0.18
N THR A 100 -21.35 -23.16 0.91
CA THR A 100 -21.80 -22.18 1.89
C THR A 100 -20.88 -20.97 1.87
N LEU A 101 -21.43 -19.78 1.68
CA LEU A 101 -20.70 -18.53 1.80
C LEU A 101 -21.08 -17.88 3.12
N PHE A 102 -20.09 -17.58 3.94
CA PHE A 102 -20.25 -16.76 5.14
C PHE A 102 -19.65 -15.38 4.89
N ILE A 103 -20.33 -14.31 5.32
CA ILE A 103 -19.73 -13.00 5.42
C ILE A 103 -19.55 -12.71 6.90
N LYS A 104 -18.29 -12.54 7.31
CA LYS A 104 -17.93 -12.23 8.69
C LYS A 104 -16.74 -11.28 8.75
N GLN A 105 -16.63 -10.56 9.85
CA GLN A 105 -15.46 -9.75 10.16
C GLN A 105 -14.36 -10.66 10.72
N TYR A 106 -13.12 -10.22 10.62
CA TYR A 106 -11.96 -10.95 11.15
C TYR A 106 -12.11 -11.29 12.65
N ASN A 107 -12.73 -10.41 13.43
CA ASN A 107 -13.00 -10.62 14.87
C ASN A 107 -14.17 -11.57 15.18
N GLY A 108 -14.77 -12.18 14.15
CA GLY A 108 -15.82 -13.19 14.30
C GLY A 108 -17.25 -12.69 14.18
N VAL A 109 -17.51 -11.39 14.00
CA VAL A 109 -18.86 -10.85 13.77
C VAL A 109 -19.43 -11.43 12.48
N LEU A 110 -20.48 -12.27 12.60
CA LEU A 110 -21.16 -12.90 11.46
C LEU A 110 -22.28 -11.98 10.95
N VAL A 111 -22.19 -11.58 9.68
CA VAL A 111 -23.22 -10.80 8.97
C VAL A 111 -24.31 -11.70 8.44
N GLY A 112 -23.94 -12.86 7.88
CA GLY A 112 -24.89 -13.83 7.35
C GLY A 112 -24.22 -14.95 6.59
N SER A 113 -25.05 -15.90 6.12
CA SER A 113 -24.62 -17.00 5.29
C SER A 113 -25.66 -17.36 4.24
N VAL A 114 -25.21 -18.00 3.16
CA VAL A 114 -26.07 -18.61 2.14
C VAL A 114 -25.48 -19.94 1.74
N SER A 115 -26.32 -20.97 1.65
CA SER A 115 -25.91 -22.32 1.23
C SER A 115 -26.66 -22.75 -0.03
N LYS A 116 -25.96 -23.43 -0.92
CA LYS A 116 -26.51 -24.00 -2.16
C LYS A 116 -25.86 -25.33 -2.44
N THR A 117 -26.69 -26.25 -2.94
CA THR A 117 -26.27 -27.58 -3.35
C THR A 117 -26.06 -27.66 -4.86
N TYR A 118 -24.99 -28.29 -5.26
CA TYR A 118 -24.63 -28.50 -6.66
C TYR A 118 -24.30 -29.98 -6.88
N SER A 119 -24.75 -30.51 -8.04
CA SER A 119 -24.40 -31.87 -8.47
C SER A 119 -23.42 -31.78 -9.63
N GLY A 120 -22.51 -32.73 -9.69
CA GLY A 120 -21.58 -32.88 -10.79
C GLY A 120 -21.44 -34.35 -11.21
N PHE A 121 -21.32 -34.59 -12.50
CA PHE A 121 -21.14 -35.90 -13.10
C PHE A 121 -19.87 -35.93 -13.92
N GLY A 122 -19.13 -37.01 -13.92
CA GLY A 122 -17.89 -37.12 -14.70
C GLY A 122 -17.37 -38.54 -14.81
N LYS A 123 -16.37 -38.75 -15.67
CA LYS A 123 -15.66 -40.02 -15.83
C LYS A 123 -14.67 -40.31 -14.68
N SER A 124 -14.45 -39.36 -13.80
CA SER A 124 -13.65 -39.49 -12.59
C SER A 124 -14.21 -38.59 -11.48
N LYS A 125 -13.86 -38.88 -10.21
CA LYS A 125 -14.22 -38.04 -9.06
C LYS A 125 -13.81 -36.58 -9.29
N ASN A 126 -12.56 -36.32 -9.74
CA ASN A 126 -12.08 -34.98 -10.03
C ASN A 126 -12.92 -34.27 -11.10
N GLN A 127 -13.29 -34.92 -12.17
CA GLN A 127 -14.12 -34.31 -13.20
C GLN A 127 -15.54 -34.02 -12.68
N ALA A 128 -16.11 -34.89 -11.87
CA ALA A 128 -17.40 -34.66 -11.24
C ALA A 128 -17.37 -33.45 -10.31
N ILE A 129 -16.31 -33.30 -9.52
CA ILE A 129 -16.10 -32.11 -8.67
C ILE A 129 -16.00 -30.84 -9.51
N VAL A 130 -15.16 -30.83 -10.56
CA VAL A 130 -15.02 -29.65 -11.45
C VAL A 130 -16.36 -29.28 -12.08
N ASN A 131 -17.15 -30.27 -12.51
CA ASN A 131 -18.46 -30.01 -13.10
C ASN A 131 -19.47 -29.49 -12.07
N ALA A 132 -19.43 -29.94 -10.81
CA ALA A 132 -20.24 -29.35 -9.74
C ALA A 132 -19.89 -27.89 -9.50
N ILE A 133 -18.57 -27.53 -9.46
CA ILE A 133 -18.10 -26.15 -9.32
C ILE A 133 -18.52 -25.30 -10.53
N GLN A 134 -18.46 -25.83 -11.75
CA GLN A 134 -18.90 -25.13 -12.95
C GLN A 134 -20.40 -24.83 -12.94
N ASN A 135 -21.23 -25.71 -12.33
CA ASN A 135 -22.66 -25.51 -12.17
C ASN A 135 -23.04 -24.41 -11.17
N ILE A 136 -22.08 -23.87 -10.41
CA ILE A 136 -22.30 -22.67 -9.60
C ILE A 136 -22.63 -21.50 -10.54
N ASN A 137 -23.88 -21.02 -10.48
CA ASN A 137 -24.30 -19.84 -11.23
C ASN A 137 -24.14 -18.58 -10.41
N PRO A 138 -23.20 -17.66 -10.73
CA PRO A 138 -23.00 -16.44 -9.98
C PRO A 138 -24.19 -15.46 -10.01
N GLN A 139 -25.13 -15.64 -10.93
CA GLN A 139 -26.31 -14.80 -11.09
C GLN A 139 -27.55 -15.34 -10.37
N GLU A 140 -27.42 -16.38 -9.55
CA GLU A 140 -28.56 -16.89 -8.79
C GLU A 140 -29.18 -15.82 -7.91
N PRO A 141 -30.51 -15.67 -7.92
CA PRO A 141 -31.20 -14.68 -7.08
C PRO A 141 -30.91 -14.82 -5.58
N ALA A 142 -30.54 -16.00 -5.12
CA ALA A 142 -30.16 -16.26 -3.75
C ALA A 142 -28.87 -15.53 -3.35
N PHE A 143 -27.85 -15.56 -4.23
CA PHE A 143 -26.61 -14.83 -3.99
C PHE A 143 -26.84 -13.31 -4.02
N LYS A 144 -27.60 -12.83 -5.00
CA LYS A 144 -27.93 -11.41 -5.06
C LYS A 144 -28.59 -10.92 -3.76
N ARG A 145 -29.67 -11.59 -3.32
CA ARG A 145 -30.35 -11.25 -2.05
C ARG A 145 -29.43 -11.33 -0.84
N PHE A 146 -28.59 -12.36 -0.79
CA PHE A 146 -27.60 -12.52 0.29
C PHE A 146 -26.64 -11.33 0.33
N MET A 147 -26.09 -10.93 -0.80
CA MET A 147 -25.15 -9.82 -0.91
C MET A 147 -25.81 -8.47 -0.63
N ASP A 148 -27.04 -8.24 -1.11
CA ASP A 148 -27.78 -7.00 -0.83
C ASP A 148 -28.05 -6.86 0.67
N ASN A 149 -28.55 -7.93 1.32
CA ASN A 149 -28.74 -7.93 2.78
C ASN A 149 -27.44 -7.76 3.57
N ALA A 150 -26.34 -8.33 3.07
CA ALA A 150 -25.04 -8.18 3.70
C ALA A 150 -24.54 -6.73 3.62
N LYS A 151 -24.74 -6.05 2.48
CA LYS A 151 -24.40 -4.63 2.33
C LYS A 151 -25.10 -3.77 3.38
N GLU A 152 -26.41 -3.92 3.54
CA GLU A 152 -27.19 -3.18 4.53
C GLU A 152 -26.64 -3.39 5.93
N LYS A 153 -26.42 -4.64 6.33
CA LYS A 153 -25.91 -4.97 7.66
C LYS A 153 -24.47 -4.48 7.90
N ILE A 154 -23.62 -4.49 6.88
CA ILE A 154 -22.26 -3.95 6.95
C ILE A 154 -22.30 -2.44 7.13
N VAL A 155 -23.14 -1.74 6.38
CA VAL A 155 -23.33 -0.29 6.53
C VAL A 155 -23.81 0.03 7.94
N ASP A 156 -24.87 -0.64 8.42
CA ASP A 156 -25.40 -0.45 9.78
C ASP A 156 -24.36 -0.72 10.86
N TYR A 157 -23.53 -1.77 10.67
CA TYR A 157 -22.42 -2.05 11.56
C TYR A 157 -21.45 -0.87 11.66
N TYR A 158 -21.01 -0.33 10.52
CA TYR A 158 -20.07 0.78 10.52
C TYR A 158 -20.70 2.08 11.04
N VAL A 159 -21.96 2.35 10.72
CA VAL A 159 -22.67 3.51 11.28
C VAL A 159 -22.73 3.44 12.81
N THR A 160 -23.04 2.25 13.34
CA THR A 160 -23.20 2.06 14.79
C THR A 160 -21.86 2.06 15.53
N HIS A 161 -20.81 1.50 14.92
CA HIS A 161 -19.53 1.26 15.61
C HIS A 161 -18.44 2.27 15.25
N CYS A 162 -18.72 3.25 14.37
CA CYS A 162 -17.72 4.20 13.90
C CYS A 162 -16.99 4.93 15.04
N GLY A 163 -17.73 5.41 16.04
CA GLY A 163 -17.12 6.06 17.21
C GLY A 163 -16.16 5.15 17.96
N GLN A 164 -16.58 3.91 18.22
CA GLN A 164 -15.75 2.91 18.89
C GLN A 164 -14.49 2.55 18.07
N MET A 165 -14.59 2.54 16.74
CA MET A 165 -13.45 2.29 15.87
C MET A 165 -12.45 3.44 15.90
N ILE A 166 -12.93 4.69 15.95
CA ILE A 166 -12.07 5.88 16.14
C ILE A 166 -11.38 5.82 17.50
N ASP A 167 -12.10 5.50 18.59
CA ASP A 167 -11.52 5.36 19.91
C ASP A 167 -10.47 4.25 19.96
N LYS A 168 -10.74 3.09 19.34
CA LYS A 168 -9.77 2.00 19.22
C LYS A 168 -8.52 2.43 18.43
N ALA A 169 -8.68 3.19 17.36
CA ALA A 169 -7.56 3.74 16.60
C ALA A 169 -6.73 4.72 17.44
N GLU A 170 -7.35 5.48 18.33
CA GLU A 170 -6.62 6.36 19.27
C GLU A 170 -5.81 5.56 20.28
N ILE A 171 -6.36 4.45 20.79
CA ILE A 171 -5.62 3.53 21.68
C ILE A 171 -4.42 2.95 20.94
N LEU A 172 -4.59 2.45 19.71
CA LEU A 172 -3.50 1.95 18.88
C LEU A 172 -2.45 3.05 18.62
N SER A 173 -2.88 4.27 18.34
CA SER A 173 -1.99 5.43 18.19
C SER A 173 -1.17 5.73 19.44
N SER A 174 -1.76 5.60 20.63
CA SER A 174 -1.04 5.78 21.89
C SER A 174 0.01 4.71 22.15
N GLN A 175 -0.14 3.55 21.51
CA GLN A 175 0.82 2.44 21.50
C GLN A 175 1.82 2.54 20.34
N GLU A 176 1.79 3.65 19.57
CA GLU A 176 2.59 3.86 18.36
C GLU A 176 2.37 2.84 17.23
N LYS A 177 1.24 2.13 17.25
CA LYS A 177 0.79 1.17 16.23
C LYS A 177 -0.03 1.90 15.17
N TYR A 178 0.62 2.83 14.47
CA TYR A 178 -0.06 3.72 13.53
C TYR A 178 -0.60 3.00 12.30
N ASP A 179 0.11 2.00 11.80
CA ASP A 179 -0.28 1.16 10.68
C ASP A 179 -1.56 0.36 10.99
N GLU A 180 -1.63 -0.27 12.17
CA GLU A 180 -2.84 -0.97 12.62
C GLU A 180 -4.02 0.01 12.79
N ALA A 181 -3.76 1.21 13.35
CA ALA A 181 -4.78 2.24 13.54
C ALA A 181 -5.33 2.75 12.20
N ILE A 182 -4.46 3.02 11.24
CA ILE A 182 -4.84 3.44 9.89
C ILE A 182 -5.61 2.33 9.18
N ALA A 183 -5.15 1.08 9.23
CA ALA A 183 -5.81 -0.06 8.62
C ALA A 183 -7.23 -0.26 9.17
N LEU A 184 -7.41 -0.12 10.49
CA LEU A 184 -8.72 -0.19 11.14
C LEU A 184 -9.67 0.90 10.61
N LEU A 185 -9.22 2.15 10.54
CA LEU A 185 -10.05 3.27 10.07
C LEU A 185 -10.34 3.18 8.58
N MET A 186 -9.39 2.71 7.78
CA MET A 186 -9.55 2.53 6.33
C MET A 186 -10.48 1.37 5.95
N SER A 187 -10.88 0.52 6.91
CA SER A 187 -11.94 -0.47 6.69
C SER A 187 -13.35 0.14 6.61
N ILE A 188 -13.52 1.39 7.05
CA ILE A 188 -14.81 2.08 7.07
C ILE A 188 -15.14 2.59 5.65
N PRO A 189 -16.32 2.26 5.08
CA PRO A 189 -16.71 2.69 3.75
C PRO A 189 -16.88 4.20 3.61
N GLU A 190 -16.62 4.74 2.40
CA GLU A 190 -16.60 6.18 2.11
C GLU A 190 -17.94 6.89 2.36
N ASN A 191 -19.07 6.25 2.15
CA ASN A 191 -20.39 6.88 2.21
C ASN A 191 -21.06 6.78 3.59
N ILE A 192 -20.30 6.51 4.65
CA ILE A 192 -20.77 6.50 6.03
C ILE A 192 -20.69 7.92 6.63
N THR A 193 -21.68 8.31 7.39
CA THR A 193 -21.81 9.69 7.95
C THR A 193 -20.57 10.16 8.71
N CYS A 194 -19.83 9.25 9.35
CA CYS A 194 -18.61 9.58 10.09
C CYS A 194 -17.33 9.60 9.24
N TYR A 195 -17.39 9.27 7.96
CA TYR A 195 -16.21 9.10 7.11
C TYR A 195 -15.29 10.32 7.05
N SER A 196 -15.85 11.53 7.05
CA SER A 196 -15.04 12.76 7.10
C SER A 196 -14.18 12.85 8.36
N ASN A 197 -14.73 12.47 9.52
CA ASN A 197 -13.98 12.43 10.78
C ASN A 197 -12.92 11.32 10.75
N VAL A 198 -13.26 10.18 10.17
CA VAL A 198 -12.32 9.06 9.96
C VAL A 198 -11.13 9.51 9.12
N MET A 199 -11.36 10.18 8.00
CA MET A 199 -10.30 10.66 7.12
C MET A 199 -9.41 11.72 7.76
N ALA A 200 -9.99 12.64 8.54
CA ALA A 200 -9.22 13.60 9.33
C ALA A 200 -8.30 12.89 10.33
N LYS A 201 -8.80 11.81 10.96
CA LYS A 201 -8.02 11.01 11.89
C LYS A 201 -6.91 10.22 11.19
N VAL A 202 -7.21 9.58 10.06
CA VAL A 202 -6.22 8.87 9.22
C VAL A 202 -5.08 9.80 8.82
N SER A 203 -5.40 11.03 8.37
CA SER A 203 -4.38 12.03 8.03
C SER A 203 -3.46 12.33 9.22
N SER A 204 -4.04 12.58 10.41
CA SER A 204 -3.28 12.85 11.63
C SER A 204 -2.41 11.66 12.05
N LEU A 205 -2.91 10.43 11.94
CA LEU A 205 -2.16 9.22 12.25
C LEU A 205 -0.99 9.01 11.27
N TYR A 206 -1.23 9.29 10.00
CA TYR A 206 -0.20 9.22 8.97
C TYR A 206 0.94 10.22 9.23
N GLU A 207 0.62 11.46 9.61
CA GLU A 207 1.63 12.45 10.00
C GLU A 207 2.48 11.96 11.18
N LYS A 208 1.84 11.42 12.23
CA LYS A 208 2.56 10.84 13.38
C LYS A 208 3.45 9.67 12.98
N MET A 209 2.97 8.80 12.10
CA MET A 209 3.75 7.69 11.56
C MET A 209 4.98 8.18 10.80
N GLN A 210 4.80 9.19 9.93
CA GLN A 210 5.91 9.80 9.19
C GLN A 210 6.93 10.47 10.13
N ASP A 211 6.46 11.16 11.17
CA ASP A 211 7.35 11.77 12.17
C ASP A 211 8.16 10.69 12.91
N LYS A 212 7.54 9.56 13.29
CA LYS A 212 8.23 8.42 13.93
C LYS A 212 9.30 7.83 13.00
N ILE A 213 8.93 7.54 11.75
CA ILE A 213 9.87 7.02 10.73
C ILE A 213 11.02 7.99 10.53
N CYS A 214 10.74 9.28 10.45
CA CYS A 214 11.75 10.31 10.29
C CYS A 214 12.75 10.35 11.46
N GLN A 215 12.27 10.30 12.70
CA GLN A 215 13.15 10.27 13.89
C GLN A 215 14.03 9.01 13.91
N GLN A 216 13.46 7.87 13.53
CA GLN A 216 14.22 6.64 13.39
C GLN A 216 15.32 6.77 12.35
N GLN A 217 15.03 7.31 11.17
CA GLN A 217 15.97 7.50 10.07
C GLN A 217 17.10 8.47 10.46
N ILE A 218 16.78 9.56 11.18
CA ILE A 218 17.81 10.46 11.75
C ILE A 218 18.70 9.71 12.74
N SER A 219 18.12 8.90 13.62
CA SER A 219 18.90 8.12 14.59
C SER A 219 19.83 7.12 13.87
N GLU A 220 19.33 6.42 12.87
CA GLU A 220 20.11 5.49 12.05
C GLU A 220 21.22 6.22 11.27
N ALA A 221 20.92 7.41 10.71
CA ALA A 221 21.91 8.24 10.03
C ALA A 221 23.04 8.70 11.00
N LYS A 222 22.70 9.09 12.23
CA LYS A 222 23.68 9.45 13.27
C LYS A 222 24.59 8.24 13.61
N VAL A 223 24.01 7.06 13.72
CA VAL A 223 24.77 5.82 13.98
C VAL A 223 25.71 5.49 12.81
N ALA A 224 25.22 5.57 11.57
CA ALA A 224 26.05 5.34 10.38
C ALA A 224 27.18 6.39 10.30
N PHE A 225 26.88 7.65 10.54
CA PHE A 225 27.88 8.73 10.57
C PHE A 225 28.95 8.49 11.63
N ALA A 226 28.58 8.09 12.84
CA ALA A 226 29.53 7.76 13.90
C ALA A 226 30.45 6.58 13.57
N LYS A 227 29.97 5.66 12.72
CA LYS A 227 30.76 4.53 12.17
C LYS A 227 31.57 4.91 10.94
N THR A 228 31.57 6.16 10.53
CA THR A 228 32.18 6.66 9.28
C THR A 228 31.61 6.03 8.00
N ASP A 229 30.41 5.44 8.08
CA ASP A 229 29.66 4.94 6.94
C ASP A 229 28.81 6.09 6.36
N TYR A 230 29.47 6.94 5.60
CA TYR A 230 28.85 8.15 5.06
C TYR A 230 27.79 7.83 4.00
N ASP A 231 27.98 6.76 3.22
CA ASP A 231 27.04 6.39 2.17
C ASP A 231 25.71 5.94 2.78
N GLU A 232 25.76 5.13 3.85
CA GLU A 232 24.56 4.76 4.61
C GLU A 232 23.92 5.97 5.30
N ALA A 233 24.72 6.86 5.91
CA ALA A 233 24.20 8.08 6.52
C ALA A 233 23.44 8.94 5.50
N TYR A 234 23.97 9.12 4.30
CA TYR A 234 23.29 9.82 3.20
C TYR A 234 22.01 9.12 2.76
N ALA A 235 22.03 7.80 2.62
CA ALA A 235 20.85 7.02 2.24
C ALA A 235 19.71 7.21 3.23
N LYS A 236 20.01 7.17 4.54
CA LYS A 236 19.01 7.38 5.60
C LYS A 236 18.41 8.79 5.55
N ILE A 237 19.24 9.82 5.44
CA ILE A 237 18.77 11.21 5.33
C ILE A 237 17.98 11.42 4.03
N GLY A 238 18.45 10.83 2.91
CA GLY A 238 17.80 10.94 1.61
C GLY A 238 16.42 10.30 1.55
N SER A 239 16.13 9.32 2.41
CA SER A 239 14.83 8.66 2.49
C SER A 239 13.78 9.44 3.32
N ILE A 240 14.17 10.49 4.04
CA ILE A 240 13.28 11.29 4.87
C ILE A 240 12.35 12.15 4.00
N SER A 241 11.03 12.03 4.26
CA SER A 241 10.03 12.83 3.55
C SER A 241 10.19 14.33 3.86
N ALA A 242 10.11 15.16 2.83
CA ALA A 242 10.15 16.63 2.96
C ALA A 242 8.97 17.21 3.76
N THR A 243 7.90 16.45 3.97
CA THR A 243 6.73 16.83 4.74
C THR A 243 6.84 16.48 6.22
N SER A 244 7.85 15.67 6.60
CA SER A 244 8.06 15.28 7.99
C SER A 244 8.58 16.46 8.81
N LYS A 245 8.13 16.59 10.05
CA LYS A 245 8.53 17.69 10.96
C LYS A 245 10.03 17.73 11.25
N CYS A 246 10.69 16.57 11.16
CA CYS A 246 12.13 16.49 11.40
C CYS A 246 12.99 16.66 10.14
N TYR A 247 12.40 16.99 8.99
CA TYR A 247 13.13 17.15 7.73
C TYR A 247 14.25 18.20 7.82
N ASP A 248 13.95 19.36 8.43
CA ASP A 248 14.93 20.43 8.57
C ASP A 248 16.12 20.03 9.49
N GLU A 249 15.85 19.21 10.52
CA GLU A 249 16.90 18.62 11.36
C GLU A 249 17.80 17.69 10.54
N ALA A 250 17.19 16.81 9.77
CA ALA A 250 17.92 15.90 8.89
C ALA A 250 18.80 16.66 7.88
N MET A 251 18.29 17.69 7.26
CA MET A 251 19.03 18.48 6.28
C MET A 251 20.24 19.23 6.89
N LYS A 252 20.19 19.59 8.17
CA LYS A 252 21.33 20.19 8.88
C LYS A 252 22.50 19.24 9.08
N MET A 253 22.28 17.93 9.04
CA MET A 253 23.34 16.94 9.14
C MET A 253 24.19 16.82 7.87
N LEU A 254 23.62 17.14 6.71
CA LEU A 254 24.31 16.95 5.43
C LEU A 254 25.65 17.69 5.31
N PRO A 255 25.76 18.99 5.67
CA PRO A 255 27.04 19.70 5.61
C PRO A 255 28.11 19.08 6.51
N GLU A 256 27.75 18.61 7.69
CA GLU A 256 28.69 17.97 8.62
C GLU A 256 29.19 16.63 8.06
N ILE A 257 28.28 15.81 7.53
CA ILE A 257 28.67 14.54 6.88
C ILE A 257 29.60 14.81 5.68
N GLN A 258 29.28 15.83 4.87
CA GLN A 258 30.11 16.23 3.73
C GLN A 258 31.52 16.65 4.17
N GLU A 259 31.61 17.44 5.21
CA GLU A 259 32.91 17.90 5.73
C GLU A 259 33.77 16.75 6.23
N GLN A 260 33.19 15.85 7.05
CA GLN A 260 33.90 14.70 7.59
C GLN A 260 34.30 13.70 6.49
N GLN A 261 33.41 13.38 5.57
CA GLN A 261 33.70 12.52 4.43
C GLN A 261 34.83 13.11 3.57
N SER A 262 34.76 14.41 3.30
CA SER A 262 35.78 15.10 2.49
C SER A 262 37.14 15.16 3.20
N ALA A 263 37.16 15.37 4.52
CA ALA A 263 38.39 15.34 5.31
C ALA A 263 39.04 13.94 5.28
N GLN A 264 38.26 12.89 5.48
CA GLN A 264 38.74 11.50 5.39
C GLN A 264 39.24 11.18 3.98
N ALA A 265 38.49 11.57 2.95
CA ALA A 265 38.88 11.37 1.57
C ALA A 265 40.15 12.12 1.21
N PHE A 266 40.36 13.34 1.73
CA PHE A 266 41.58 14.09 1.52
C PHE A 266 42.78 13.42 2.18
N ALA A 267 42.67 12.92 3.41
CA ALA A 267 43.73 12.16 4.07
C ALA A 267 44.10 10.90 3.28
N ALA A 268 43.10 10.16 2.76
CA ALA A 268 43.33 9.02 1.88
C ALA A 268 44.03 9.43 0.57
N ALA A 269 43.66 10.55 -0.03
CA ALA A 269 44.31 11.08 -1.24
C ALA A 269 45.77 11.42 -0.99
N GLN A 270 46.10 12.04 0.15
CA GLN A 270 47.50 12.34 0.54
C GLN A 270 48.32 11.07 0.69
N THR A 271 47.78 10.06 1.36
CA THR A 271 48.42 8.75 1.54
C THR A 271 48.67 8.06 0.18
N ALA A 272 47.62 8.04 -0.69
CA ALA A 272 47.72 7.46 -2.02
C ALA A 272 48.76 8.21 -2.90
N PHE A 273 48.84 9.53 -2.80
CA PHE A 273 49.84 10.34 -3.48
C PHE A 273 51.27 10.01 -3.02
N ALA A 274 51.49 9.89 -1.71
CA ALA A 274 52.77 9.52 -1.15
C ALA A 274 53.23 8.12 -1.61
N ASN A 275 52.29 7.19 -1.72
CA ASN A 275 52.52 5.81 -2.18
C ASN A 275 52.54 5.66 -3.71
N ARG A 276 52.37 6.77 -4.47
CA ARG A 276 52.26 6.76 -5.95
C ARG A 276 51.09 5.91 -6.48
N ASN A 277 50.06 5.67 -5.64
CA ASN A 277 48.86 4.97 -6.04
C ASN A 277 47.83 5.97 -6.62
N TYR A 278 48.05 6.37 -7.86
CA TYR A 278 47.26 7.44 -8.48
C TYR A 278 45.81 7.02 -8.75
N SER A 279 45.51 5.73 -8.89
CA SER A 279 44.13 5.24 -9.03
C SER A 279 43.34 5.42 -7.74
N GLU A 280 43.92 5.10 -6.59
CA GLU A 280 43.31 5.31 -5.27
C GLU A 280 43.17 6.81 -4.95
N MET A 281 44.18 7.59 -5.29
CA MET A 281 44.13 9.04 -5.17
C MET A 281 42.96 9.62 -5.99
N ALA A 282 42.73 9.19 -7.23
CA ALA A 282 41.65 9.64 -8.07
C ALA A 282 40.29 9.32 -7.44
N SER A 283 40.15 8.11 -6.91
CA SER A 283 38.93 7.70 -6.19
C SER A 283 38.67 8.56 -4.96
N ALA A 284 39.73 8.83 -4.17
CA ALA A 284 39.64 9.67 -2.98
C ALA A 284 39.29 11.13 -3.31
N ILE A 285 39.98 11.73 -4.29
CA ILE A 285 39.69 13.12 -4.74
C ILE A 285 38.24 13.26 -5.25
N ALA A 286 37.71 12.25 -5.91
CA ALA A 286 36.33 12.28 -6.41
C ALA A 286 35.27 12.35 -5.29
N LYS A 287 35.62 11.92 -4.08
CA LYS A 287 34.74 11.95 -2.90
C LYS A 287 34.71 13.30 -2.19
N ILE A 288 35.62 14.20 -2.51
CA ILE A 288 35.74 15.52 -1.86
C ILE A 288 34.68 16.48 -2.43
N SER A 289 33.85 17.02 -1.56
CA SER A 289 32.80 17.97 -1.93
C SER A 289 33.36 19.37 -2.14
N PRO A 290 32.93 20.13 -3.18
CA PRO A 290 33.41 21.49 -3.44
C PRO A 290 33.18 22.49 -2.32
N ASN A 291 32.18 22.24 -1.46
CA ASN A 291 31.78 23.18 -0.40
C ASN A 291 32.45 22.87 0.95
N THR A 292 33.58 22.14 0.96
CA THR A 292 34.28 21.73 2.17
C THR A 292 35.62 22.44 2.30
N ASN A 293 36.10 22.56 3.55
CA ASN A 293 37.34 23.25 3.90
C ASN A 293 38.58 22.65 3.22
N VAL A 294 38.57 21.34 2.95
CA VAL A 294 39.71 20.63 2.32
C VAL A 294 39.71 20.69 0.79
N TYR A 295 38.69 21.25 0.16
CA TYR A 295 38.53 21.20 -1.30
C TYR A 295 39.70 21.93 -2.03
N GLN A 296 40.07 23.13 -1.58
CA GLN A 296 41.19 23.89 -2.16
C GLN A 296 42.52 23.17 -2.00
N GLN A 297 42.73 22.51 -0.85
CA GLN A 297 43.93 21.71 -0.61
C GLN A 297 43.98 20.48 -1.52
N ALA A 298 42.83 19.85 -1.77
CA ALA A 298 42.71 18.72 -2.70
C ALA A 298 43.02 19.15 -4.16
N GLN A 299 42.59 20.35 -4.55
CA GLN A 299 42.94 20.92 -5.85
C GLN A 299 44.45 21.18 -5.96
N ALA A 300 45.08 21.75 -4.93
CA ALA A 300 46.55 21.96 -4.89
C ALA A 300 47.31 20.64 -4.97
N LEU A 301 46.86 19.59 -4.25
CA LEU A 301 47.46 18.25 -4.35
C LEU A 301 47.33 17.66 -5.76
N THR A 302 46.20 17.87 -6.41
CA THR A 302 45.96 17.44 -7.81
C THR A 302 46.89 18.19 -8.78
N ALA A 303 47.12 19.51 -8.57
CA ALA A 303 48.02 20.27 -9.39
C ALA A 303 49.48 19.77 -9.27
N GLN A 304 49.93 19.48 -8.04
CA GLN A 304 51.27 18.88 -7.81
C GLN A 304 51.42 17.53 -8.51
N LEU A 305 50.37 16.72 -8.57
CA LEU A 305 50.36 15.45 -9.33
C LEU A 305 50.53 15.73 -10.82
N ASN A 306 49.75 16.67 -11.37
CA ASN A 306 49.74 16.98 -12.82
C ASN A 306 51.15 17.45 -13.28
N GLU A 307 51.93 18.13 -12.43
CA GLU A 307 53.32 18.51 -12.73
C GLU A 307 54.29 17.31 -12.83
N LYS A 308 53.93 16.17 -12.21
CA LYS A 308 54.76 14.98 -12.16
C LYS A 308 54.38 13.92 -13.21
N LEU A 309 53.19 14.04 -13.80
CA LEU A 309 52.66 13.08 -14.77
C LEU A 309 53.04 13.48 -16.20
N SER A 310 53.32 12.50 -17.04
CA SER A 310 53.38 12.67 -18.49
C SER A 310 52.02 13.03 -19.07
N ALA A 311 51.95 13.56 -20.29
CA ALA A 311 50.71 13.95 -20.94
C ALA A 311 49.72 12.80 -21.15
N GLU A 312 50.20 11.57 -21.22
CA GLU A 312 49.39 10.36 -21.33
C GLU A 312 48.83 9.95 -19.98
N GLU A 313 49.66 9.93 -18.96
CA GLU A 313 49.22 9.67 -17.56
C GLU A 313 48.23 10.73 -17.05
N GLN A 314 48.40 12.00 -17.46
CA GLN A 314 47.42 13.05 -17.15
C GLN A 314 46.05 12.79 -17.78
N ARG A 315 46.00 12.29 -19.01
CA ARG A 315 44.73 11.95 -19.67
C ARG A 315 44.05 10.80 -18.95
N ASP A 316 44.80 9.75 -18.58
CA ASP A 316 44.26 8.62 -17.84
C ASP A 316 43.81 9.01 -16.44
N TRP A 317 44.54 9.86 -15.75
CA TRP A 317 44.16 10.45 -14.47
C TRP A 317 42.84 11.22 -14.58
N ASN A 318 42.74 12.16 -15.52
CA ASN A 318 41.58 12.98 -15.71
C ASN A 318 40.34 12.12 -16.10
N PHE A 319 40.54 11.06 -16.88
CA PHE A 319 39.47 10.12 -17.21
C PHE A 319 38.98 9.39 -15.95
N LYS A 320 39.86 8.85 -15.13
CA LYS A 320 39.50 8.18 -13.89
C LYS A 320 38.79 9.10 -12.90
N VAL A 321 39.30 10.30 -12.66
CA VAL A 321 38.63 11.29 -11.79
C VAL A 321 37.24 11.61 -12.30
N ARG A 322 37.06 11.78 -13.62
CA ARG A 322 35.76 12.02 -14.22
C ARG A 322 34.82 10.84 -14.03
N GLN A 323 35.27 9.64 -14.29
CA GLN A 323 34.47 8.42 -14.12
C GLN A 323 33.95 8.27 -12.69
N TYR A 324 34.80 8.51 -11.68
CA TYR A 324 34.37 8.42 -10.28
C TYR A 324 33.42 9.57 -9.89
N LYS A 325 33.64 10.79 -10.41
CA LYS A 325 32.71 11.92 -10.20
C LYS A 325 31.37 11.69 -10.84
N ASP A 326 31.32 11.13 -12.05
CA ASP A 326 30.09 10.85 -12.76
C ASP A 326 29.26 9.78 -12.04
N ALA A 327 29.91 8.72 -11.52
CA ALA A 327 29.24 7.73 -10.70
C ALA A 327 28.61 8.34 -9.43
N ARG A 328 29.34 9.24 -8.75
CA ARG A 328 28.85 9.94 -7.58
C ARG A 328 27.74 10.96 -7.90
N ASN A 329 27.86 11.70 -9.01
CA ASN A 329 26.83 12.62 -9.45
C ASN A 329 25.54 11.89 -9.81
N LEU A 330 25.63 10.69 -10.41
CA LEU A 330 24.48 9.85 -10.68
C LEU A 330 23.76 9.46 -9.38
N GLU A 331 24.49 9.10 -8.32
CA GLU A 331 23.92 8.78 -7.02
C GLU A 331 23.26 10.00 -6.37
N ASN A 332 23.93 11.17 -6.40
CA ASN A 332 23.37 12.42 -5.91
C ASN A 332 22.11 12.86 -6.71
N GLN A 333 22.09 12.67 -8.03
CA GLN A 333 20.90 12.91 -8.85
C GLN A 333 19.77 11.95 -8.52
N ARG A 334 20.07 10.69 -8.22
CA ARG A 334 19.10 9.68 -7.78
C ARG A 334 18.44 10.08 -6.46
N VAL A 335 19.23 10.50 -5.48
CA VAL A 335 18.74 11.02 -4.20
C VAL A 335 17.90 12.29 -4.39
N SER A 336 18.33 13.21 -5.26
CA SER A 336 17.57 14.41 -5.59
C SER A 336 16.27 14.11 -6.32
N ALA A 337 16.28 13.16 -7.27
CA ALA A 337 15.08 12.72 -7.98
C ALA A 337 14.08 12.06 -7.04
N ILE A 338 14.53 11.23 -6.09
CA ILE A 338 13.68 10.63 -5.06
C ILE A 338 13.05 11.72 -4.20
N LYS A 339 13.79 12.78 -3.83
CA LYS A 339 13.26 13.92 -3.07
C LYS A 339 12.19 14.69 -3.84
N GLU A 340 12.41 14.95 -5.14
CA GLU A 340 11.44 15.65 -5.99
C GLU A 340 10.17 14.80 -6.22
N ILE A 341 10.32 13.50 -6.44
CA ILE A 341 9.19 12.57 -6.57
C ILE A 341 8.40 12.52 -5.26
N ALA A 342 9.06 12.40 -4.12
CA ALA A 342 8.41 12.41 -2.82
C ALA A 342 7.66 13.74 -2.59
N LYS A 343 8.30 14.88 -2.88
CA LYS A 343 7.68 16.21 -2.76
C LYS A 343 6.45 16.34 -3.67
N ALA A 344 6.54 15.94 -4.94
CA ALA A 344 5.42 15.97 -5.88
C ALA A 344 4.29 15.02 -5.47
N TYR A 345 4.63 13.84 -4.96
CA TYR A 345 3.70 12.86 -4.44
C TYR A 345 2.89 13.43 -3.27
N TYR A 346 3.55 14.07 -2.30
CA TYR A 346 2.90 14.63 -1.11
C TYR A 346 2.16 15.95 -1.37
N GLN A 347 2.55 16.74 -2.35
CA GLN A 347 1.83 17.96 -2.74
C GLN A 347 0.49 17.67 -3.44
N ASN A 348 0.31 16.47 -4.01
CA ASN A 348 -0.89 16.04 -4.71
C ASN A 348 -1.76 15.04 -3.89
N LEU A 349 -1.55 14.95 -2.58
CA LEU A 349 -2.15 13.98 -1.68
C LEU A 349 -3.68 13.96 -1.50
N PRO A 350 -4.51 14.95 -1.89
CA PRO A 350 -5.95 14.80 -1.70
C PRO A 350 -6.58 13.63 -2.44
N ASN A 351 -5.86 12.99 -3.38
CA ASN A 351 -6.39 11.96 -4.28
C ASN A 351 -5.69 10.60 -4.24
N ILE A 352 -4.75 10.36 -3.31
CA ILE A 352 -4.09 9.06 -3.24
C ILE A 352 -4.92 8.11 -2.40
N LYS A 353 -5.43 7.06 -3.05
CA LYS A 353 -6.07 5.94 -2.36
C LYS A 353 -5.02 5.25 -1.47
N TYR A 354 -5.16 5.40 -0.17
CA TYR A 354 -4.28 4.85 0.87
C TYR A 354 -4.00 3.34 0.75
N ALA A 355 -4.80 2.60 -0.02
CA ALA A 355 -4.56 1.18 -0.34
C ALA A 355 -3.21 0.88 -1.04
N GLN A 356 -2.49 1.89 -1.51
CA GLN A 356 -1.14 1.73 -2.08
C GLN A 356 -0.01 1.97 -1.08
N ILE A 357 -0.32 2.45 0.13
CA ILE A 357 0.68 2.80 1.16
C ILE A 357 1.01 1.58 2.06
N ILE A 358 0.16 0.56 2.05
CA ILE A 358 0.28 -0.64 2.90
C ILE A 358 0.77 -1.86 2.08
N LYS A 359 1.63 -1.63 1.10
CA LYS A 359 2.36 -2.72 0.41
C LYS A 359 3.81 -2.78 0.83
#